data_029754d92cc36c43f33a0177b0714369
#
_entry.id   029754d92cc36c43f33a0177b0714369
#
_cell.length_a   1.000
_cell.length_b   1.000
_cell.length_c   1.000
_cell.angle_alpha   90.00
_cell.angle_beta   90.00
_cell.angle_gamma   90.00
#
_symmetry.space_group_name_H-M   'P 1'
#
loop_
_entity.id
_entity.type
_entity.pdbx_description
1 polymer ?
#
loop_
_entity_poly.entity_id
_entity_poly.type
_entity_poly.pdbx_seq_one_letter_code
_entity_poly.pdbx_strand_id
1 'polypeptide(L)'
;MIIGILILVAFFLSFAYMKREKFLNYIIIGTLLRLLLIGFYFIGVQIPESGGDAKNFFHEGRAIFDYLFFGGDKIQIINPYSNVIGFSMVYSGDNISLALLMNTLCYIVIAFSIYEIVKLLTEGDRKAALKAVIIMTFFPIDILYSAVLLREQTIIMFLILSFWFLLRYIKKGIFFEFLISVLFHVLAVLFHSGILFLL
;
A
#
# COMPACT_ATOMS: atom_id res chain seq x y z
N MET A 1 17.95 -1.44 -2.06
CA MET A 1 17.19 -0.81 -0.96
C MET A 1 17.42 0.71 -0.90
N ILE A 2 18.64 1.19 -0.70
CA ILE A 2 18.98 2.64 -0.55
C ILE A 2 18.45 3.48 -1.72
N ILE A 3 18.64 3.06 -2.96
CA ILE A 3 18.19 3.78 -4.17
C ILE A 3 16.66 3.93 -4.19
N GLY A 4 15.89 2.89 -3.84
CA GLY A 4 14.43 2.97 -3.79
C GLY A 4 13.93 3.94 -2.71
N ILE A 5 14.58 3.95 -1.55
CA ILE A 5 14.29 4.91 -0.46
C ILE A 5 14.62 6.33 -0.93
N LEU A 6 15.76 6.55 -1.58
CA LEU A 6 16.15 7.86 -2.10
C LEU A 6 15.18 8.38 -3.17
N ILE A 7 14.72 7.51 -4.07
CA ILE A 7 13.72 7.87 -5.08
C ILE A 7 12.39 8.25 -4.41
N LEU A 8 11.92 7.47 -3.43
CA LEU A 8 10.71 7.76 -2.65
C LEU A 8 10.82 9.10 -1.91
N VAL A 9 11.92 9.32 -1.22
CA VAL A 9 12.18 10.56 -0.48
C VAL A 9 12.29 11.75 -1.45
N ALA A 10 13.01 11.62 -2.57
CA ALA A 10 13.12 12.66 -3.58
C ALA A 10 11.77 13.00 -4.23
N PHE A 11 10.95 11.98 -4.54
CA PHE A 11 9.59 12.17 -5.05
C PHE A 11 8.73 12.95 -4.06
N PHE A 12 8.78 12.57 -2.76
CA PHE A 12 8.01 13.27 -1.72
C PHE A 12 8.48 14.69 -1.48
N LEU A 13 9.79 14.92 -1.38
CA LEU A 13 10.33 16.26 -1.21
C LEU A 13 9.97 17.17 -2.38
N SER A 14 10.03 16.65 -3.61
CA SER A 14 9.65 17.38 -4.81
C SER A 14 8.15 17.72 -4.80
N PHE A 15 7.29 16.77 -4.43
CA PHE A 15 5.85 16.95 -4.38
C PHE A 15 5.42 17.89 -3.23
N ALA A 16 6.05 17.75 -2.04
CA ALA A 16 5.84 18.64 -0.89
C ALA A 16 6.27 20.07 -1.18
N TYR A 17 7.42 20.25 -1.87
CA TYR A 17 7.91 21.56 -2.29
C TYR A 17 6.97 22.23 -3.28
N MET A 18 6.44 21.49 -4.25
CA MET A 18 5.55 22.04 -5.29
C MET A 18 4.20 22.50 -4.75
N LYS A 19 3.64 21.88 -3.72
CA LYS A 19 2.27 22.16 -3.28
C LYS A 19 2.13 22.87 -1.93
N ARG A 20 3.17 22.93 -1.09
CA ARG A 20 3.16 23.53 0.27
C ARG A 20 1.94 23.15 1.13
N GLU A 21 1.37 21.97 0.90
CA GLU A 21 0.18 21.52 1.59
C GLU A 21 0.56 20.86 2.93
N LYS A 22 0.01 21.33 4.04
CA LYS A 22 0.35 20.85 5.40
C LYS A 22 0.15 19.33 5.58
N PHE A 23 -0.81 18.72 4.89
CA PHE A 23 -1.07 17.28 5.00
C PHE A 23 0.10 16.42 4.48
N LEU A 24 0.88 16.92 3.53
CA LEU A 24 2.06 16.21 3.01
C LEU A 24 3.13 16.00 4.08
N ASN A 25 3.28 16.92 5.03
CA ASN A 25 4.20 16.75 6.14
C ASN A 25 3.85 15.52 6.99
N TYR A 26 2.55 15.27 7.21
CA TYR A 26 2.10 14.08 7.96
C TYR A 26 2.29 12.80 7.15
N ILE A 27 2.09 12.83 5.85
CA ILE A 27 2.41 11.67 4.98
C ILE A 27 3.91 11.37 5.03
N ILE A 28 4.77 12.39 4.98
CA ILE A 28 6.23 12.21 5.11
C ILE A 28 6.57 11.60 6.46
N ILE A 29 6.05 12.13 7.56
CA ILE A 29 6.28 11.58 8.90
C ILE A 29 5.82 10.12 8.97
N GLY A 30 4.63 9.82 8.48
CA GLY A 30 4.09 8.44 8.45
C GLY A 30 4.94 7.49 7.59
N THR A 31 5.46 7.98 6.47
CA THR A 31 6.39 7.23 5.63
C THR A 31 7.70 6.94 6.37
N LEU A 32 8.27 7.93 7.04
CA LEU A 32 9.51 7.76 7.82
C LEU A 32 9.32 6.77 8.97
N LEU A 33 8.18 6.80 9.67
CA LEU A 33 7.86 5.83 10.72
C LEU A 33 7.83 4.39 10.18
N ARG A 34 7.25 4.17 9.00
CA ARG A 34 7.17 2.87 8.35
C ARG A 34 8.54 2.39 7.88
N LEU A 35 9.32 3.27 7.27
CA LEU A 35 10.69 2.97 6.87
C LEU A 35 11.59 2.64 8.08
N LEU A 36 11.39 3.31 9.21
CA LEU A 36 12.08 3.02 10.46
C LEU A 36 11.74 1.60 10.95
N LEU A 37 10.46 1.21 10.95
CA LEU A 37 10.03 -0.13 11.33
C LEU A 37 10.58 -1.20 10.37
N ILE A 38 10.57 -0.94 9.07
CA ILE A 38 11.20 -1.83 8.09
C ILE A 38 12.71 -1.97 8.39
N GLY A 39 13.37 -0.88 8.79
CA GLY A 39 14.76 -0.92 9.25
C GLY A 39 14.95 -1.83 10.46
N PHE A 40 14.06 -1.75 11.47
CA PHE A 40 14.09 -2.65 12.63
C PHE A 40 13.87 -4.11 12.24
N TYR A 41 12.97 -4.41 11.31
CA TYR A 41 12.79 -5.75 10.77
C TYR A 41 14.09 -6.32 10.19
N PHE A 42 14.85 -5.53 9.42
CA PHE A 42 16.11 -5.97 8.81
C PHE A 42 17.26 -6.18 9.79
N ILE A 43 17.26 -5.53 10.95
CA ILE A 43 18.24 -5.78 12.03
C ILE A 43 17.80 -6.89 12.99
N GLY A 44 16.73 -7.63 12.67
CA GLY A 44 16.28 -8.81 13.40
C GLY A 44 15.33 -8.55 14.56
N VAL A 45 14.79 -7.34 14.70
CA VAL A 45 13.72 -7.06 15.68
C VAL A 45 12.43 -7.76 15.23
N GLN A 46 11.86 -8.58 16.10
CA GLN A 46 10.58 -9.23 15.81
C GLN A 46 9.46 -8.19 15.82
N ILE A 47 8.84 -7.99 14.65
CA ILE A 47 7.64 -7.18 14.53
C ILE A 47 6.43 -8.08 14.73
N PRO A 48 5.40 -7.66 15.51
CA PRO A 48 4.12 -8.38 15.58
C PRO A 48 3.60 -8.67 14.16
N GLU A 49 2.93 -9.81 13.97
CA GLU A 49 2.38 -10.28 12.68
C GLU A 49 3.44 -10.66 11.61
N SER A 50 4.74 -10.61 11.92
CA SER A 50 5.80 -11.10 11.01
C SER A 50 5.88 -12.63 10.93
N GLY A 51 5.03 -13.35 11.67
CA GLY A 51 4.82 -14.81 11.61
C GLY A 51 3.70 -15.19 10.63
N GLY A 52 3.10 -16.37 10.83
CA GLY A 52 1.87 -16.81 10.16
C GLY A 52 1.84 -16.51 8.65
N ASP A 53 0.86 -15.72 8.21
CA ASP A 53 0.64 -15.39 6.80
C ASP A 53 1.82 -14.68 6.14
N ALA A 54 2.54 -13.82 6.86
CA ALA A 54 3.71 -13.14 6.33
C ALA A 54 4.81 -14.13 5.91
N LYS A 55 5.04 -15.18 6.70
CA LYS A 55 5.97 -16.26 6.33
C LYS A 55 5.48 -17.07 5.15
N ASN A 56 4.18 -17.39 5.10
CA ASN A 56 3.60 -18.12 3.99
C ASN A 56 3.77 -17.33 2.67
N PHE A 57 3.42 -16.05 2.66
CA PHE A 57 3.61 -15.18 1.50
C PHE A 57 5.09 -15.06 1.10
N PHE A 58 6.01 -15.01 2.07
CA PHE A 58 7.43 -15.03 1.79
C PHE A 58 7.85 -16.33 1.09
N HIS A 59 7.47 -17.51 1.63
CA HIS A 59 7.83 -18.81 1.06
C HIS A 59 7.23 -19.00 -0.33
N GLU A 60 5.98 -18.65 -0.53
CA GLU A 60 5.34 -18.70 -1.85
C GLU A 60 6.02 -17.75 -2.83
N GLY A 61 6.30 -16.51 -2.40
CA GLY A 61 7.01 -15.53 -3.21
C GLY A 61 8.41 -15.98 -3.58
N ARG A 62 9.14 -16.61 -2.63
CA ARG A 62 10.46 -17.20 -2.88
C ARG A 62 10.40 -18.32 -3.90
N ALA A 63 9.42 -19.22 -3.81
CA ALA A 63 9.24 -20.27 -4.77
C ALA A 63 8.95 -19.71 -6.17
N ILE A 64 8.15 -18.62 -6.29
CA ILE A 64 7.92 -17.94 -7.58
C ILE A 64 9.22 -17.31 -8.11
N PHE A 65 10.02 -16.69 -7.26
CA PHE A 65 11.33 -16.15 -7.64
C PHE A 65 12.23 -17.25 -8.18
N ASP A 66 12.33 -18.39 -7.47
CA ASP A 66 13.17 -19.53 -7.86
C ASP A 66 12.72 -20.12 -9.22
N TYR A 67 11.40 -20.21 -9.44
CA TYR A 67 10.85 -20.64 -10.72
C TYR A 67 11.21 -19.68 -11.86
N LEU A 68 11.05 -18.38 -11.65
CA LEU A 68 11.30 -17.39 -12.71
C LEU A 68 12.78 -17.21 -13.01
N PHE A 69 13.66 -17.36 -12.01
CA PHE A 69 15.09 -17.05 -12.13
C PHE A 69 15.95 -18.28 -12.47
N PHE A 70 15.58 -19.44 -11.92
CA PHE A 70 16.34 -20.68 -12.07
C PHE A 70 15.65 -21.77 -12.86
N GLY A 71 14.40 -21.56 -13.30
CA GLY A 71 13.66 -22.55 -14.08
C GLY A 71 13.20 -23.75 -13.26
N GLY A 72 12.82 -23.55 -11.99
CA GLY A 72 12.31 -24.57 -11.09
C GLY A 72 10.96 -25.17 -11.51
N ASP A 73 10.40 -26.05 -10.67
CA ASP A 73 9.12 -26.69 -10.92
C ASP A 73 7.96 -25.71 -11.02
N LYS A 74 6.95 -26.04 -11.85
CA LYS A 74 5.72 -25.25 -11.97
C LYS A 74 5.06 -25.07 -10.62
N ILE A 75 4.90 -23.81 -10.18
CA ILE A 75 4.24 -23.47 -8.93
C ILE A 75 2.76 -23.25 -9.18
N GLN A 76 1.93 -23.83 -8.32
CA GLN A 76 0.53 -23.49 -8.25
C GLN A 76 0.40 -22.13 -7.52
N ILE A 77 0.11 -21.07 -8.29
CA ILE A 77 -0.07 -19.73 -7.75
C ILE A 77 -1.38 -19.70 -6.98
N ILE A 78 -1.29 -19.66 -5.65
CA ILE A 78 -2.46 -19.66 -4.75
C ILE A 78 -2.92 -18.24 -4.45
N ASN A 79 -1.98 -17.29 -4.33
CA ASN A 79 -2.30 -15.93 -3.92
C ASN A 79 -1.63 -14.88 -4.84
N PRO A 80 -2.39 -13.91 -5.38
CA PRO A 80 -1.82 -12.82 -6.19
C PRO A 80 -0.76 -11.99 -5.46
N TYR A 81 -0.85 -11.85 -4.13
CA TYR A 81 0.14 -11.11 -3.35
C TYR A 81 1.50 -11.81 -3.34
N SER A 82 1.53 -13.14 -3.28
CA SER A 82 2.78 -13.92 -3.38
C SER A 82 3.48 -13.69 -4.72
N ASN A 83 2.72 -13.48 -5.81
CA ASN A 83 3.29 -13.09 -7.11
C ASN A 83 3.98 -11.71 -7.02
N VAL A 84 3.34 -10.75 -6.36
CA VAL A 84 3.93 -9.42 -6.17
C VAL A 84 5.27 -9.53 -5.43
N ILE A 85 5.33 -10.37 -4.38
CA ILE A 85 6.57 -10.62 -3.64
C ILE A 85 7.61 -11.29 -4.54
N GLY A 86 7.26 -12.36 -5.24
CA GLY A 86 8.17 -13.10 -6.14
C GLY A 86 8.74 -12.20 -7.23
N PHE A 87 7.90 -11.43 -7.92
CA PHE A 87 8.36 -10.44 -8.89
C PHE A 87 9.23 -9.36 -8.26
N SER A 88 8.90 -8.89 -7.05
CA SER A 88 9.73 -7.90 -6.37
C SER A 88 11.13 -8.43 -6.06
N MET A 89 11.26 -9.72 -5.74
CA MET A 89 12.54 -10.39 -5.50
C MET A 89 13.39 -10.49 -6.78
N VAL A 90 12.77 -10.70 -7.95
CA VAL A 90 13.49 -10.69 -9.24
C VAL A 90 14.21 -9.36 -9.44
N TYR A 91 13.58 -8.24 -9.10
CA TYR A 91 14.17 -6.90 -9.26
C TYR A 91 15.09 -6.49 -8.11
N SER A 92 14.91 -7.04 -6.92
CA SER A 92 15.72 -6.69 -5.73
C SER A 92 16.87 -7.67 -5.44
N GLY A 93 17.05 -8.71 -6.27
CA GLY A 93 18.12 -9.70 -6.09
C GLY A 93 17.90 -10.58 -4.86
N ASP A 94 16.74 -11.27 -4.80
CA ASP A 94 16.37 -12.17 -3.71
C ASP A 94 16.14 -11.46 -2.36
N ASN A 95 15.62 -10.25 -2.40
CA ASN A 95 15.39 -9.44 -1.21
C ASN A 95 13.94 -8.94 -1.17
N ILE A 96 13.31 -9.03 0.00
CA ILE A 96 11.92 -8.58 0.24
C ILE A 96 11.77 -7.05 0.39
N SER A 97 12.88 -6.31 0.36
CA SER A 97 12.86 -4.86 0.60
C SER A 97 11.93 -4.12 -0.34
N LEU A 98 11.86 -4.53 -1.61
CA LEU A 98 10.98 -3.88 -2.58
C LEU A 98 9.50 -4.15 -2.25
N ALA A 99 9.13 -5.37 -1.83
CA ALA A 99 7.77 -5.70 -1.41
C ALA A 99 7.33 -4.87 -0.19
N LEU A 100 8.21 -4.71 0.82
CA LEU A 100 7.94 -3.86 1.98
C LEU A 100 7.82 -2.38 1.61
N LEU A 101 8.63 -1.90 0.66
CA LEU A 101 8.49 -0.55 0.12
C LEU A 101 7.17 -0.36 -0.63
N MET A 102 6.68 -1.37 -1.34
CA MET A 102 5.36 -1.32 -1.97
C MET A 102 4.23 -1.16 -0.95
N ASN A 103 4.29 -1.83 0.21
CA ASN A 103 3.33 -1.61 1.29
C ASN A 103 3.37 -0.16 1.82
N THR A 104 4.57 0.43 1.91
CA THR A 104 4.72 1.85 2.25
C THR A 104 4.14 2.77 1.17
N LEU A 105 4.28 2.43 -0.10
CA LEU A 105 3.62 3.16 -1.20
C LEU A 105 2.10 3.06 -1.12
N CYS A 106 1.55 1.89 -0.77
CA CYS A 106 0.11 1.73 -0.53
C CYS A 106 -0.38 2.71 0.55
N TYR A 107 0.33 2.81 1.68
CA TYR A 107 0.01 3.80 2.72
C TYR A 107 -0.09 5.23 2.17
N ILE A 108 0.87 5.63 1.34
CA ILE A 108 0.90 6.98 0.77
C ILE A 108 -0.35 7.25 -0.08
N VAL A 109 -0.70 6.28 -0.95
CA VAL A 109 -1.90 6.37 -1.79
C VAL A 109 -3.15 6.41 -0.93
N ILE A 110 -3.24 5.59 0.12
CA ILE A 110 -4.36 5.58 1.08
C ILE A 110 -4.49 6.95 1.75
N ALA A 111 -3.41 7.49 2.32
CA ALA A 111 -3.43 8.76 3.05
C ALA A 111 -3.86 9.93 2.15
N PHE A 112 -3.35 9.98 0.91
CA PHE A 112 -3.76 10.97 -0.09
C PHE A 112 -5.24 10.81 -0.45
N SER A 113 -5.70 9.59 -0.69
CA SER A 113 -7.09 9.31 -1.05
C SER A 113 -8.05 9.66 0.08
N ILE A 114 -7.70 9.36 1.34
CA ILE A 114 -8.47 9.75 2.53
C ILE A 114 -8.61 11.27 2.61
N TYR A 115 -7.52 12.02 2.38
CA TYR A 115 -7.58 13.48 2.34
C TYR A 115 -8.60 13.98 1.33
N GLU A 116 -8.55 13.48 0.10
CA GLU A 116 -9.48 13.89 -0.96
C GLU A 116 -10.92 13.42 -0.70
N ILE A 117 -11.12 12.20 -0.16
CA ILE A 117 -12.45 11.69 0.23
C ILE A 117 -13.09 12.61 1.26
N VAL A 118 -12.39 12.91 2.36
CA VAL A 118 -12.94 13.75 3.43
C VAL A 118 -13.23 15.15 2.91
N LYS A 119 -12.33 15.72 2.11
CA LYS A 119 -12.56 17.01 1.46
C LYS A 119 -13.79 17.02 0.55
N LEU A 120 -14.04 15.92 -0.18
CA LEU A 120 -15.24 15.75 -0.98
C LEU A 120 -16.50 15.66 -0.12
N LEU A 121 -16.45 14.92 0.98
CA LEU A 121 -17.61 14.71 1.86
C LEU A 121 -17.98 15.95 2.68
N THR A 122 -16.98 16.77 3.01
CA THR A 122 -17.14 17.97 3.86
C THR A 122 -17.16 19.28 3.05
N GLU A 123 -17.47 19.18 1.75
CA GLU A 123 -17.60 20.36 0.87
C GLU A 123 -16.35 21.27 0.86
N GLY A 124 -15.18 20.67 1.05
CA GLY A 124 -13.90 21.37 0.96
C GLY A 124 -13.24 21.68 2.31
N ASP A 125 -13.75 21.19 3.44
CA ASP A 125 -13.12 21.42 4.76
C ASP A 125 -11.73 20.74 4.84
N ARG A 126 -10.70 21.54 4.58
CA ARG A 126 -9.29 21.11 4.65
C ARG A 126 -8.85 20.74 6.07
N LYS A 127 -9.49 21.30 7.12
CA LYS A 127 -9.13 20.98 8.50
C LYS A 127 -9.63 19.59 8.89
N ALA A 128 -10.87 19.24 8.49
CA ALA A 128 -11.40 17.90 8.67
C ALA A 128 -10.57 16.86 7.90
N ALA A 129 -10.23 17.15 6.65
CA ALA A 129 -9.38 16.28 5.83
C ALA A 129 -7.99 16.09 6.45
N LEU A 130 -7.37 17.15 6.98
CA LEU A 130 -6.09 17.05 7.67
C LEU A 130 -6.16 16.17 8.92
N LYS A 131 -7.21 16.32 9.75
CA LYS A 131 -7.41 15.48 10.94
C LYS A 131 -7.51 14.00 10.58
N ALA A 132 -8.23 13.67 9.50
CA ALA A 132 -8.37 12.29 9.03
C ALA A 132 -7.01 11.69 8.62
N VAL A 133 -6.18 12.45 7.89
CA VAL A 133 -4.82 12.03 7.55
C VAL A 133 -3.95 11.84 8.79
N ILE A 134 -4.04 12.73 9.79
CA ILE A 134 -3.28 12.58 11.05
C ILE A 134 -3.68 11.27 11.75
N ILE A 135 -4.97 11.01 11.91
CA ILE A 135 -5.46 9.79 12.55
C ILE A 135 -4.92 8.56 11.82
N MET A 136 -5.05 8.54 10.50
CA MET A 136 -4.58 7.43 9.67
C MET A 136 -3.05 7.26 9.75
N THR A 137 -2.29 8.35 9.71
CA THR A 137 -0.83 8.35 9.78
C THR A 137 -0.30 7.67 11.04
N PHE A 138 -0.94 7.91 12.18
CA PHE A 138 -0.53 7.40 13.49
C PHE A 138 -1.34 6.17 13.95
N PHE A 139 -2.14 5.57 13.08
CA PHE A 139 -2.91 4.38 13.41
C PHE A 139 -1.98 3.18 13.57
N PRO A 140 -1.84 2.59 14.79
CA PRO A 140 -0.75 1.66 15.09
C PRO A 140 -0.76 0.40 14.24
N ILE A 141 -1.95 -0.17 13.99
CA ILE A 141 -2.10 -1.40 13.20
C ILE A 141 -1.67 -1.17 11.76
N ASP A 142 -2.01 -0.02 11.17
CA ASP A 142 -1.63 0.32 9.80
C ASP A 142 -0.12 0.51 9.67
N ILE A 143 0.52 1.11 10.68
CA ILE A 143 1.98 1.24 10.74
C ILE A 143 2.63 -0.15 10.77
N LEU A 144 2.13 -1.07 11.61
CA LEU A 144 2.65 -2.43 11.71
C LEU A 144 2.47 -3.20 10.39
N TYR A 145 1.27 -3.18 9.80
CA TYR A 145 0.97 -3.93 8.57
C TYR A 145 1.76 -3.44 7.36
N SER A 146 2.17 -2.18 7.33
CA SER A 146 3.04 -1.67 6.26
C SER A 146 4.50 -2.11 6.40
N ALA A 147 4.93 -2.57 7.58
CA ALA A 147 6.30 -3.03 7.84
C ALA A 147 6.49 -4.55 7.73
N VAL A 148 5.42 -5.31 7.47
CA VAL A 148 5.45 -6.76 7.29
C VAL A 148 4.89 -7.17 5.93
N LEU A 149 5.17 -8.42 5.51
CA LEU A 149 4.68 -8.94 4.22
C LEU A 149 3.22 -9.38 4.33
N LEU A 150 2.33 -8.40 4.41
CA LEU A 150 0.89 -8.64 4.49
C LEU A 150 0.17 -7.95 3.32
N ARG A 151 -0.80 -8.63 2.74
CA ARG A 151 -1.62 -8.16 1.61
C ARG A 151 -2.62 -7.07 1.98
N GLU A 152 -2.90 -6.90 3.28
CA GLU A 152 -3.92 -5.99 3.82
C GLU A 152 -3.72 -4.55 3.35
N GLN A 153 -2.49 -4.06 3.28
CA GLN A 153 -2.20 -2.71 2.79
C GLN A 153 -2.62 -2.53 1.32
N THR A 154 -2.35 -3.54 0.50
CA THR A 154 -2.74 -3.52 -0.92
C THR A 154 -4.25 -3.56 -1.08
N ILE A 155 -4.94 -4.40 -0.28
CA ILE A 155 -6.40 -4.52 -0.27
C ILE A 155 -7.04 -3.19 0.13
N ILE A 156 -6.61 -2.61 1.26
CA ILE A 156 -7.13 -1.34 1.77
C ILE A 156 -6.91 -0.22 0.75
N MET A 157 -5.76 -0.17 0.11
CA MET A 157 -5.47 0.80 -0.95
C MET A 157 -6.51 0.71 -2.08
N PHE A 158 -6.77 -0.49 -2.60
CA PHE A 158 -7.73 -0.67 -3.68
C PHE A 158 -9.17 -0.34 -3.24
N LEU A 159 -9.58 -0.71 -2.03
CA LEU A 159 -10.90 -0.36 -1.49
C LEU A 159 -11.08 1.16 -1.34
N ILE A 160 -10.08 1.85 -0.80
CA ILE A 160 -10.12 3.31 -0.63
C ILE A 160 -10.14 4.02 -1.98
N LEU A 161 -9.36 3.55 -2.96
CA LEU A 161 -9.40 4.07 -4.33
C LEU A 161 -10.77 3.84 -4.97
N SER A 162 -11.33 2.63 -4.84
CA SER A 162 -12.67 2.31 -5.33
C SER A 162 -13.70 3.28 -4.76
N PHE A 163 -13.69 3.46 -3.45
CA PHE A 163 -14.62 4.36 -2.77
C PHE A 163 -14.42 5.83 -3.19
N TRP A 164 -13.18 6.28 -3.35
CA TRP A 164 -12.88 7.63 -3.80
C TRP A 164 -13.44 7.91 -5.20
N PHE A 165 -13.24 7.01 -6.16
CA PHE A 165 -13.76 7.15 -7.51
C PHE A 165 -15.28 7.03 -7.55
N LEU A 166 -15.90 6.18 -6.71
CA LEU A 166 -17.36 6.09 -6.57
C LEU A 166 -17.95 7.43 -6.09
N LEU A 167 -17.36 8.04 -5.05
CA LEU A 167 -17.80 9.35 -4.57
C LEU A 167 -17.67 10.44 -5.63
N ARG A 168 -16.62 10.40 -6.41
CA ARG A 168 -16.44 11.34 -7.53
C ARG A 168 -17.50 11.15 -8.59
N TYR A 169 -17.83 9.90 -8.93
CA TYR A 169 -18.91 9.58 -9.84
C TYR A 169 -20.24 10.13 -9.34
N ILE A 170 -20.58 9.88 -8.06
CA ILE A 170 -21.83 10.38 -7.46
C ILE A 170 -21.91 11.92 -7.53
N LYS A 171 -20.79 12.62 -7.31
CA LYS A 171 -20.76 14.09 -7.33
C LYS A 171 -20.72 14.71 -8.73
N LYS A 172 -20.07 14.08 -9.69
CA LYS A 172 -19.79 14.65 -11.01
C LYS A 172 -20.57 14.02 -12.15
N GLY A 173 -21.16 12.83 -11.95
CA GLY A 173 -21.88 12.08 -12.98
C GLY A 173 -20.99 11.52 -14.10
N ILE A 174 -19.66 11.48 -13.94
CA ILE A 174 -18.73 11.01 -14.97
C ILE A 174 -18.67 9.48 -14.93
N PHE A 175 -19.29 8.81 -15.89
CA PHE A 175 -19.36 7.34 -15.95
C PHE A 175 -18.00 6.66 -15.94
N PHE A 176 -16.96 7.27 -16.48
CA PHE A 176 -15.60 6.73 -16.44
C PHE A 176 -15.06 6.56 -15.01
N GLU A 177 -15.42 7.45 -14.09
CA GLU A 177 -15.03 7.33 -12.67
C GLU A 177 -15.71 6.12 -12.00
N PHE A 178 -16.94 5.80 -12.40
CA PHE A 178 -17.62 4.55 -11.96
C PHE A 178 -16.87 3.31 -12.46
N LEU A 179 -16.46 3.26 -13.72
CA LEU A 179 -15.69 2.12 -14.25
C LEU A 179 -14.36 1.94 -13.52
N ILE A 180 -13.65 3.04 -13.18
CA ILE A 180 -12.43 2.99 -12.39
C ILE A 180 -12.72 2.47 -10.97
N SER A 181 -13.82 2.90 -10.35
CA SER A 181 -14.23 2.40 -9.03
C SER A 181 -14.43 0.89 -9.06
N VAL A 182 -15.17 0.37 -10.04
CA VAL A 182 -15.39 -1.08 -10.22
C VAL A 182 -14.08 -1.82 -10.45
N LEU A 183 -13.17 -1.27 -11.27
CA LEU A 183 -11.86 -1.86 -11.51
C LEU A 183 -11.07 -2.03 -10.20
N PHE A 184 -10.97 -0.98 -9.37
CA PHE A 184 -10.27 -1.07 -8.10
C PHE A 184 -10.95 -2.03 -7.12
N HIS A 185 -12.28 -2.11 -7.14
CA HIS A 185 -12.98 -3.09 -6.31
C HIS A 185 -12.65 -4.53 -6.74
N VAL A 186 -12.68 -4.82 -8.04
CA VAL A 186 -12.29 -6.13 -8.57
C VAL A 186 -10.84 -6.47 -8.19
N LEU A 187 -9.93 -5.50 -8.29
CA LEU A 187 -8.54 -5.71 -7.83
C LEU A 187 -8.48 -6.07 -6.33
N ALA A 188 -9.25 -5.39 -5.47
CA ALA A 188 -9.30 -5.74 -4.04
C ALA A 188 -9.81 -7.17 -3.82
N VAL A 189 -10.88 -7.60 -4.54
CA VAL A 189 -11.44 -8.95 -4.49
C VAL A 189 -10.43 -10.02 -4.93
N LEU A 190 -9.61 -9.74 -5.94
CA LEU A 190 -8.56 -10.65 -6.39
C LEU A 190 -7.53 -10.96 -5.29
N PHE A 191 -7.22 -9.98 -4.43
CA PHE A 191 -6.31 -10.18 -3.29
C PHE A 191 -6.99 -10.85 -2.09
N HIS A 192 -8.32 -10.71 -1.96
CA HIS A 192 -9.10 -11.34 -0.89
C HIS A 192 -10.57 -11.52 -1.28
N SER A 193 -10.95 -12.76 -1.59
CA SER A 193 -12.30 -13.11 -2.07
C SER A 193 -13.43 -12.74 -1.09
N GLY A 194 -13.15 -12.67 0.23
CA GLY A 194 -14.15 -12.24 1.23
C GLY A 194 -14.68 -10.81 1.02
N ILE A 195 -13.99 -9.99 0.25
CA ILE A 195 -14.39 -8.60 -0.04
C ILE A 195 -15.53 -8.52 -1.07
N LEU A 196 -15.78 -9.59 -1.81
CA LEU A 196 -16.87 -9.62 -2.81
C LEU A 196 -18.23 -9.19 -2.24
N PHE A 197 -18.44 -9.42 -0.95
CA PHE A 197 -19.70 -9.16 -0.25
C PHE A 197 -19.79 -7.75 0.37
N LEU A 198 -18.81 -6.87 0.15
CA LEU A 198 -18.81 -5.50 0.69
C LEU A 198 -19.41 -4.45 -0.29
N LEU A 199 -19.89 -4.88 -1.43
CA LEU A 199 -20.70 -4.08 -2.36
C LEU A 199 -22.18 -4.35 -2.11
#